data_018ccee5aa5d3ee604d09ae882ea700e
#
_entry.id   018ccee5aa5d3ee604d09ae882ea700e
#
_cell.length_a   1.000
_cell.length_b   1.000
_cell.length_c   1.000
_cell.angle_alpha   90.00
_cell.angle_beta   90.00
_cell.angle_gamma   90.00
#
_symmetry.space_group_name_H-M   'P 1'
#
loop_
_entity.id
_entity.type
_entity.pdbx_description
1 polymer ?
#
loop_
_entity_poly.entity_id
_entity_poly.type
_entity_poly.pdbx_seq_one_letter_code
_entity_poly.pdbx_strand_id
1 'polypeptide(L)'
;MTKYKEAHDNYLDLHIWKRKELENYILEPQVLFRLSQQSNDKYEHFLKELEELVDTYEDRVFDQYAEHILKYRKIDVSTANAETRKYMKDMWTNLENKLALVGGKEFLRCLNNWFKQKFSLNLSISQIISEFQKDEFDNEIVEVIRDMIL
;
A
#
# COMPACT_ATOMS: atom_id res chain seq x y z
N MET A 1 -11.48 -15.75 -4.10
CA MET A 1 -12.88 -16.00 -4.51
C MET A 1 -13.56 -17.03 -3.62
N THR A 2 -12.96 -18.20 -3.42
CA THR A 2 -13.51 -19.27 -2.59
C THR A 2 -13.81 -18.86 -1.14
N LYS A 3 -12.90 -18.20 -0.47
CA LYS A 3 -13.09 -17.73 0.93
C LYS A 3 -14.25 -16.76 1.09
N TYR A 4 -14.38 -15.83 0.15
CA TYR A 4 -15.48 -14.87 0.16
C TYR A 4 -16.82 -15.57 -0.04
N LYS A 5 -16.88 -16.49 -1.00
CA LYS A 5 -18.07 -17.26 -1.27
C LYS A 5 -18.48 -18.14 -0.08
N GLU A 6 -17.51 -18.85 0.49
CA GLU A 6 -17.72 -19.68 1.69
C GLU A 6 -18.22 -18.86 2.89
N ALA A 7 -17.63 -17.69 3.12
CA ALA A 7 -18.06 -16.80 4.19
C ALA A 7 -19.48 -16.28 3.98
N HIS A 8 -19.82 -15.96 2.74
CA HIS A 8 -21.18 -15.51 2.39
C HIS A 8 -22.20 -16.64 2.56
N ASP A 9 -21.85 -17.85 2.15
CA ASP A 9 -22.69 -19.04 2.28
C ASP A 9 -22.94 -19.40 3.77
N ASN A 10 -22.01 -19.01 4.65
CA ASN A 10 -22.13 -19.17 6.10
C ASN A 10 -22.71 -17.94 6.81
N TYR A 11 -23.35 -17.03 6.08
CA TYR A 11 -23.91 -15.78 6.61
C TYR A 11 -22.86 -14.84 7.27
N LEU A 12 -21.59 -14.95 6.85
CA LEU A 12 -20.54 -14.04 7.25
C LEU A 12 -20.32 -12.99 6.16
N ASP A 13 -20.29 -11.72 6.56
CA ASP A 13 -19.94 -10.63 5.66
C ASP A 13 -18.43 -10.40 5.68
N LEU A 14 -17.73 -11.02 4.72
CA LEU A 14 -16.28 -10.97 4.61
C LEU A 14 -15.87 -10.08 3.43
N HIS A 15 -15.14 -9.02 3.73
CA HIS A 15 -14.54 -8.17 2.71
C HIS A 15 -13.08 -8.58 2.46
N ILE A 16 -12.70 -8.74 1.19
CA ILE A 16 -11.33 -9.01 0.76
C ILE A 16 -10.74 -7.73 0.20
N TRP A 17 -9.78 -7.17 0.92
CA TRP A 17 -9.14 -5.90 0.58
C TRP A 17 -8.26 -6.02 -0.68
N LYS A 18 -8.29 -5.00 -1.54
CA LYS A 18 -7.46 -4.93 -2.75
C LYS A 18 -6.01 -4.62 -2.45
N ARG A 19 -5.75 -3.87 -1.39
CA ARG A 19 -4.39 -3.52 -0.97
C ARG A 19 -3.91 -4.49 0.10
N LYS A 20 -2.61 -4.61 0.23
CA LYS A 20 -1.97 -5.61 1.09
C LYS A 20 -2.36 -5.50 2.56
N GLU A 21 -2.36 -4.29 3.09
CA GLU A 21 -2.72 -3.98 4.47
C GLU A 21 -3.62 -2.75 4.51
N LEU A 22 -4.36 -2.56 5.61
CA LEU A 22 -5.21 -1.37 5.77
C LEU A 22 -4.39 -0.09 5.73
N GLU A 23 -3.19 -0.11 6.28
CA GLU A 23 -2.27 1.03 6.27
C GLU A 23 -1.92 1.51 4.86
N ASN A 24 -1.94 0.64 3.86
CA ASN A 24 -1.68 1.04 2.48
C ASN A 24 -2.71 2.04 1.93
N TYR A 25 -3.92 2.07 2.49
CA TYR A 25 -4.97 2.99 2.05
C TYR A 25 -4.73 4.43 2.49
N ILE A 26 -3.86 4.67 3.47
CA ILE A 26 -3.49 6.02 3.89
C ILE A 26 -2.18 6.50 3.24
N LEU A 27 -1.55 5.68 2.43
CA LEU A 27 -0.35 6.04 1.66
C LEU A 27 -0.75 6.82 0.39
N GLU A 28 -1.33 7.99 0.58
CA GLU A 28 -1.79 8.86 -0.50
C GLU A 28 -0.78 9.99 -0.73
N PRO A 29 -0.13 10.03 -1.92
CA PRO A 29 0.94 11.01 -2.17
C PRO A 29 0.56 12.47 -1.93
N GLN A 30 -0.65 12.86 -2.31
CA GLN A 30 -1.10 14.25 -2.12
C GLN A 30 -1.22 14.62 -0.65
N VAL A 31 -1.73 13.68 0.17
CA VAL A 31 -1.86 13.87 1.62
C VAL A 31 -0.48 13.97 2.27
N LEU A 32 0.42 13.07 1.91
CA LEU A 32 1.80 13.07 2.41
C LEU A 32 2.53 14.35 2.01
N PHE A 33 2.33 14.82 0.80
CA PHE A 33 2.92 16.07 0.33
C PHE A 33 2.44 17.28 1.15
N ARG A 34 1.14 17.39 1.43
CA ARG A 34 0.63 18.47 2.27
C ARG A 34 1.23 18.45 3.67
N LEU A 35 1.39 17.26 4.25
CA LEU A 35 2.03 17.10 5.56
C LEU A 35 3.51 17.47 5.56
N SER A 36 4.19 17.39 4.42
CA SER A 36 5.58 17.83 4.30
C SER A 36 5.77 19.34 4.41
N GLN A 37 4.67 20.11 4.30
CA GLN A 37 4.65 21.57 4.39
C GLN A 37 5.51 22.28 3.33
N GLN A 38 5.76 21.60 2.21
CA GLN A 38 6.49 22.19 1.10
C GLN A 38 5.58 23.05 0.21
N SER A 39 6.18 23.99 -0.52
CA SER A 39 5.45 24.77 -1.52
C SER A 39 5.03 23.91 -2.71
N ASN A 40 3.93 24.28 -3.38
CA ASN A 40 3.31 23.49 -4.45
C ASN A 40 4.24 23.21 -5.64
N ASP A 41 5.21 24.07 -5.90
CA ASP A 41 6.22 23.87 -6.94
C ASP A 41 7.16 22.69 -6.68
N LYS A 42 7.17 22.15 -5.47
CA LYS A 42 7.99 21.01 -5.06
C LYS A 42 7.27 19.64 -5.24
N TYR A 43 6.01 19.64 -5.67
CA TYR A 43 5.22 18.41 -5.70
C TYR A 43 5.83 17.32 -6.59
N GLU A 44 6.23 17.66 -7.80
CA GLU A 44 6.84 16.68 -8.72
C GLU A 44 8.15 16.11 -8.17
N HIS A 45 8.95 16.94 -7.54
CA HIS A 45 10.19 16.50 -6.88
C HIS A 45 9.89 15.58 -5.71
N PHE A 46 8.88 15.92 -4.90
CA PHE A 46 8.43 15.07 -3.78
C PHE A 46 7.98 13.69 -4.27
N LEU A 47 7.18 13.62 -5.34
CA LEU A 47 6.73 12.36 -5.92
C LEU A 47 7.91 11.50 -6.36
N LYS A 48 8.89 12.10 -7.00
CA LYS A 48 10.10 11.39 -7.45
C LYS A 48 10.87 10.81 -6.25
N GLU A 49 11.07 11.59 -5.21
CA GLU A 49 11.77 11.13 -4.02
C GLU A 49 10.97 10.03 -3.28
N LEU A 50 9.65 10.16 -3.22
CA LEU A 50 8.78 9.14 -2.64
C LEU A 50 8.87 7.83 -3.43
N GLU A 51 8.91 7.92 -4.75
CA GLU A 51 9.07 6.74 -5.62
C GLU A 51 10.44 6.10 -5.43
N GLU A 52 11.50 6.88 -5.35
CA GLU A 52 12.84 6.37 -5.05
C GLU A 52 12.87 5.66 -3.68
N LEU A 53 12.17 6.19 -2.69
CA LEU A 53 12.08 5.58 -1.37
C LEU A 53 11.34 4.24 -1.42
N VAL A 54 10.19 4.17 -2.08
CA VAL A 54 9.42 2.92 -2.18
C VAL A 54 10.15 1.88 -3.03
N ASP A 55 10.94 2.29 -4.02
CA ASP A 55 11.73 1.37 -4.84
C ASP A 55 12.79 0.63 -4.03
N THR A 56 13.21 1.14 -2.89
CA THR A 56 14.11 0.40 -1.98
C THR A 56 13.47 -0.87 -1.41
N TYR A 57 12.15 -1.00 -1.50
CA TYR A 57 11.40 -2.17 -1.03
C TYR A 57 11.09 -3.20 -2.14
N GLU A 58 11.52 -2.97 -3.37
CA GLU A 58 11.20 -3.84 -4.51
C GLU A 58 11.60 -5.30 -4.26
N ASP A 59 12.85 -5.53 -3.85
CA ASP A 59 13.35 -6.88 -3.58
C ASP A 59 12.57 -7.56 -2.45
N ARG A 60 12.23 -6.81 -1.42
CA ARG A 60 11.46 -7.34 -0.31
C ARG A 60 10.03 -7.73 -0.71
N VAL A 61 9.40 -6.93 -1.55
CA VAL A 61 8.07 -7.25 -2.11
C VAL A 61 8.17 -8.50 -2.99
N PHE A 62 9.21 -8.60 -3.81
CA PHE A 62 9.50 -9.80 -4.60
C PHE A 62 9.61 -11.04 -3.73
N ASP A 63 10.45 -11.00 -2.71
CA ASP A 63 10.70 -12.15 -1.82
C ASP A 63 9.41 -12.58 -1.10
N GLN A 64 8.63 -11.63 -0.60
CA GLN A 64 7.38 -11.92 0.09
C GLN A 64 6.35 -12.57 -0.84
N TYR A 65 6.27 -12.11 -2.08
CA TYR A 65 5.35 -12.69 -3.07
C TYR A 65 5.79 -14.09 -3.47
N ALA A 66 7.07 -14.30 -3.73
CA ALA A 66 7.62 -15.62 -4.07
C ALA A 66 7.40 -16.62 -2.93
N GLU A 67 7.65 -16.22 -1.69
CA GLU A 67 7.41 -17.04 -0.51
C GLU A 67 5.92 -17.40 -0.36
N HIS A 68 5.03 -16.45 -0.61
CA HIS A 68 3.59 -16.67 -0.58
C HIS A 68 3.16 -17.72 -1.62
N ILE A 69 3.66 -17.62 -2.85
CA ILE A 69 3.37 -18.59 -3.93
C ILE A 69 3.85 -19.99 -3.53
N LEU A 70 5.08 -20.10 -3.04
CA LEU A 70 5.64 -21.38 -2.60
C LEU A 70 4.80 -22.03 -1.50
N LYS A 71 4.32 -21.24 -0.55
CA LYS A 71 3.52 -21.73 0.56
C LYS A 71 2.15 -22.27 0.13
N TYR A 72 1.53 -21.62 -0.84
CA TYR A 72 0.12 -21.92 -1.18
C TYR A 72 -0.08 -22.72 -2.47
N ARG A 73 0.91 -22.85 -3.34
CA ARG A 73 0.75 -23.47 -4.66
C ARG A 73 1.55 -24.74 -4.88
N LYS A 74 2.38 -25.17 -3.94
CA LYS A 74 3.19 -26.41 -4.04
C LYS A 74 3.95 -26.54 -5.37
N ILE A 75 4.61 -25.47 -5.79
CA ILE A 75 5.47 -25.42 -6.97
C ILE A 75 6.93 -25.34 -6.54
N ASP A 76 7.85 -25.58 -7.47
CA ASP A 76 9.28 -25.45 -7.16
C ASP A 76 9.71 -23.97 -7.07
N VAL A 77 10.87 -23.74 -6.47
CA VAL A 77 11.43 -22.40 -6.26
C VAL A 77 11.67 -21.67 -7.58
N SER A 78 12.16 -22.38 -8.59
CA SER A 78 12.43 -21.81 -9.91
C SER A 78 11.15 -21.28 -10.58
N THR A 79 10.08 -22.06 -10.53
CA THR A 79 8.77 -21.67 -11.06
C THR A 79 8.19 -20.50 -10.29
N ALA A 80 8.27 -20.53 -8.95
CA ALA A 80 7.79 -19.44 -8.10
C ALA A 80 8.51 -18.12 -8.41
N ASN A 81 9.84 -18.16 -8.58
CA ASN A 81 10.64 -17.00 -8.92
C ASN A 81 10.30 -16.45 -10.31
N ALA A 82 10.10 -17.35 -11.29
CA ALA A 82 9.71 -16.94 -12.65
C ALA A 82 8.35 -16.25 -12.68
N GLU A 83 7.36 -16.80 -11.97
CA GLU A 83 6.03 -16.19 -11.86
C GLU A 83 6.09 -14.85 -11.10
N THR A 84 6.91 -14.78 -10.06
CA THR A 84 7.09 -13.54 -9.29
C THR A 84 7.72 -12.44 -10.14
N ARG A 85 8.74 -12.76 -10.94
CA ARG A 85 9.34 -11.78 -11.87
C ARG A 85 8.32 -11.23 -12.85
N LYS A 86 7.49 -12.11 -13.41
CA LYS A 86 6.41 -11.70 -14.32
C LYS A 86 5.40 -10.79 -13.64
N TYR A 87 4.95 -11.17 -12.44
CA TYR A 87 4.03 -10.38 -11.64
C TYR A 87 4.60 -8.99 -11.32
N MET A 88 5.85 -8.93 -10.85
CA MET A 88 6.50 -7.66 -10.51
C MET A 88 6.67 -6.76 -11.75
N LYS A 89 7.01 -7.35 -12.91
CA LYS A 89 7.11 -6.60 -14.16
C LYS A 89 5.80 -5.92 -14.53
N ASP A 90 4.67 -6.58 -14.28
CA ASP A 90 3.35 -6.06 -14.59
C ASP A 90 2.84 -5.07 -13.52
N MET A 91 3.18 -5.29 -12.26
CA MET A 91 2.60 -4.56 -11.12
C MET A 91 3.49 -3.48 -10.53
N TRP A 92 4.81 -3.62 -10.60
CA TRP A 92 5.76 -2.64 -10.07
C TRP A 92 6.08 -1.58 -11.12
N THR A 93 5.06 -0.83 -11.54
CA THR A 93 5.14 0.06 -12.72
C THR A 93 4.98 1.54 -12.39
N ASN A 94 4.11 1.87 -11.45
CA ASN A 94 3.85 3.25 -11.08
C ASN A 94 3.77 3.39 -9.55
N LEU A 95 3.85 4.61 -9.06
CA LEU A 95 3.87 4.89 -7.63
C LEU A 95 2.63 4.34 -6.92
N GLU A 96 1.45 4.48 -7.49
CA GLU A 96 0.20 3.99 -6.88
C GLU A 96 0.25 2.48 -6.64
N ASN A 97 0.66 1.71 -7.66
CA ASN A 97 0.80 0.25 -7.54
C ASN A 97 1.87 -0.14 -6.52
N LYS A 98 3.00 0.53 -6.53
CA LYS A 98 4.10 0.30 -5.59
C LYS A 98 3.65 0.51 -4.14
N LEU A 99 2.95 1.61 -3.88
CA LEU A 99 2.41 1.92 -2.55
C LEU A 99 1.32 0.94 -2.10
N ALA A 100 0.62 0.31 -3.05
CA ALA A 100 -0.36 -0.73 -2.74
C ALA A 100 0.28 -2.09 -2.37
N LEU A 101 1.50 -2.35 -2.85
CA LEU A 101 2.18 -3.65 -2.73
C LEU A 101 3.16 -3.74 -1.56
N VAL A 102 3.71 -2.63 -1.10
CA VAL A 102 4.63 -2.63 0.05
C VAL A 102 3.90 -3.02 1.34
N GLY A 103 4.62 -3.54 2.32
CA GLY A 103 4.08 -3.70 3.66
C GLY A 103 3.77 -2.32 4.26
N GLY A 104 2.48 -2.01 4.43
CA GLY A 104 2.03 -0.67 4.81
C GLY A 104 2.59 -0.19 6.14
N LYS A 105 2.57 -1.04 7.16
CA LYS A 105 3.11 -0.72 8.50
C LYS A 105 4.60 -0.42 8.44
N GLU A 106 5.35 -1.26 7.75
CA GLU A 106 6.78 -1.13 7.61
C GLU A 106 7.14 0.14 6.83
N PHE A 107 6.45 0.38 5.74
CA PHE A 107 6.69 1.56 4.91
C PHE A 107 6.32 2.86 5.65
N LEU A 108 5.26 2.88 6.44
CA LEU A 108 4.92 4.03 7.30
C LEU A 108 6.03 4.36 8.29
N ARG A 109 6.68 3.35 8.85
CA ARG A 109 7.83 3.56 9.73
C ARG A 109 8.99 4.19 8.97
N CYS A 110 9.26 3.72 7.76
CA CYS A 110 10.26 4.29 6.87
C CYS A 110 9.93 5.76 6.52
N LEU A 111 8.69 6.04 6.17
CA LEU A 111 8.21 7.39 5.88
C LEU A 111 8.38 8.33 7.07
N ASN A 112 8.05 7.88 8.26
CA ASN A 112 8.23 8.71 9.47
C ASN A 112 9.69 9.08 9.67
N ASN A 113 10.62 8.15 9.50
CA ASN A 113 12.05 8.42 9.57
C ASN A 113 12.51 9.40 8.50
N TRP A 114 12.02 9.22 7.27
CA TRP A 114 12.33 10.10 6.15
C TRP A 114 11.83 11.53 6.40
N PHE A 115 10.59 11.69 6.90
CA PHE A 115 10.01 12.98 7.27
C PHE A 115 10.83 13.68 8.37
N LYS A 116 11.27 12.94 9.39
CA LYS A 116 12.11 13.47 10.45
C LYS A 116 13.44 13.99 9.91
N GLN A 117 14.10 13.22 9.08
CA GLN A 117 15.41 13.56 8.54
C GLN A 117 15.35 14.70 7.53
N LYS A 118 14.34 14.70 6.66
CA LYS A 118 14.25 15.63 5.55
C LYS A 118 13.52 16.92 5.90
N PHE A 119 12.41 16.81 6.61
CA PHE A 119 11.51 17.94 6.88
C PHE A 119 11.49 18.36 8.36
N SER A 120 12.18 17.65 9.24
CA SER A 120 12.14 17.84 10.70
C SER A 120 10.73 17.74 11.26
N LEU A 121 9.90 16.87 10.67
CA LEU A 121 8.50 16.67 11.02
C LEU A 121 8.28 15.22 11.45
N ASN A 122 7.38 15.02 12.41
CA ASN A 122 6.88 13.70 12.78
C ASN A 122 5.67 13.35 11.90
N LEU A 123 5.57 12.08 11.53
CA LEU A 123 4.46 11.57 10.73
C LEU A 123 3.80 10.41 11.49
N SER A 124 2.56 10.58 11.92
CA SER A 124 1.75 9.55 12.57
C SER A 124 0.54 9.18 11.74
N ILE A 125 -0.01 7.99 11.98
CA ILE A 125 -1.24 7.52 11.30
C ILE A 125 -2.38 8.52 11.51
N SER A 126 -2.58 8.99 12.76
CA SER A 126 -3.65 9.95 13.07
C SER A 126 -3.48 11.28 12.36
N GLN A 127 -2.26 11.79 12.22
CA GLN A 127 -1.98 13.00 11.46
C GLN A 127 -2.29 12.81 9.98
N ILE A 128 -1.92 11.67 9.40
CA ILE A 128 -2.22 11.35 8.00
C ILE A 128 -3.74 11.33 7.79
N ILE A 129 -4.45 10.57 8.60
CA ILE A 129 -5.91 10.45 8.49
C ILE A 129 -6.60 11.81 8.64
N SER A 130 -6.15 12.64 9.59
CA SER A 130 -6.72 13.96 9.83
C SER A 130 -6.52 14.93 8.65
N GLU A 131 -5.48 14.72 7.86
CA GLU A 131 -5.17 15.55 6.68
C GLU A 131 -5.98 15.15 5.44
N PHE A 132 -6.56 13.96 5.40
CA PHE A 132 -7.37 13.50 4.28
C PHE A 132 -8.56 14.41 4.04
N GLN A 133 -8.78 14.79 2.80
CA GLN A 133 -10.01 15.42 2.33
C GLN A 133 -11.02 14.33 1.94
N LYS A 134 -12.31 14.67 1.99
CA LYS A 134 -13.40 13.70 1.81
C LYS A 134 -13.29 12.89 0.51
N ASP A 135 -12.88 13.52 -0.57
CA ASP A 135 -12.73 12.91 -1.90
C ASP A 135 -11.43 12.14 -2.10
N GLU A 136 -10.51 12.21 -1.15
CA GLU A 136 -9.22 11.51 -1.22
C GLU A 136 -9.25 10.10 -0.65
N PHE A 137 -10.28 9.75 0.13
CA PHE A 137 -10.44 8.39 0.64
C PHE A 137 -10.73 7.41 -0.49
N ASP A 138 -10.07 6.26 -0.46
CA ASP A 138 -10.31 5.20 -1.42
C ASP A 138 -11.77 4.74 -1.35
N ASN A 139 -12.40 4.59 -2.53
CA ASN A 139 -13.81 4.20 -2.62
C ASN A 139 -14.09 2.85 -1.95
N GLU A 140 -13.14 1.92 -1.98
CA GLU A 140 -13.29 0.62 -1.33
C GLU A 140 -13.51 0.77 0.18
N ILE A 141 -12.72 1.62 0.85
CA ILE A 141 -12.89 1.90 2.28
C ILE A 141 -14.24 2.55 2.56
N VAL A 142 -14.60 3.54 1.75
CA VAL A 142 -15.88 4.26 1.91
C VAL A 142 -17.06 3.31 1.77
N GLU A 143 -17.04 2.44 0.76
CA GLU A 143 -18.09 1.46 0.52
C GLU A 143 -18.21 0.45 1.66
N VAL A 144 -17.09 -0.09 2.14
CA VAL A 144 -17.07 -1.05 3.25
C VAL A 144 -17.63 -0.41 4.53
N ILE A 145 -17.21 0.80 4.87
CA ILE A 145 -17.72 1.51 6.06
C ILE A 145 -19.22 1.78 5.92
N ARG A 146 -19.67 2.20 4.74
CA ARG A 146 -21.09 2.45 4.46
C ARG A 146 -21.93 1.19 4.67
N ASP A 147 -21.47 0.05 4.14
CA ASP A 147 -22.17 -1.23 4.28
C ASP A 147 -22.21 -1.71 5.72
N MET A 148 -21.21 -1.39 6.53
CA MET A 148 -21.17 -1.74 7.95
C MET A 148 -22.14 -0.91 8.81
N ILE A 149 -22.45 0.32 8.39
CA ILE A 149 -23.33 1.24 9.11
C ILE A 149 -24.81 0.99 8.76
N LEU A 150 -25.08 0.58 7.55
CA LEU A 150 -26.42 0.29 7.06
C LEU A 150 -26.82 -1.17 7.31
#